data_898e19f0a0e2f12db167f7017179fad1
#
_entry.id   898e19f0a0e2f12db167f7017179fad1
#
_cell.length_a   1.000
_cell.length_b   1.000
_cell.length_c   1.000
_cell.angle_alpha   90.00
_cell.angle_beta   90.00
_cell.angle_gamma   90.00
#
_symmetry.space_group_name_H-M   'P 1'
#
loop_
_entity.id
_entity.type
_entity.pdbx_description
1 polymer ?
#
loop_
_entity_poly.entity_id
_entity_poly.type
_entity_poly.pdbx_seq_one_letter_code
_entity_poly.pdbx_strand_id
1 'polypeptide(L)'
;MSASNDEFGALIIYIGALSRKIVVSLLQISKSSHMSLQCGIVGLPNVGKSTLFNCLSNAKAQSANFPFCTIEPNVGVITVPDERLSALAALVKTTKIIPTTVEIVDIAGLVKGASKGEGLGNQFLGNIRETDAIIHVLRCFDDGNVVHVDGSVDPVRDKEIIDTELQLKDLETVENRIKRVEKIAQVGNDKNAKLEYTVLTAIREALLEGNNARSVTFESKDEQTAARNLFLLTSKPVLYVCNVDEGSAVSGNEYVERVREAVAPEGAEILVVAAQTEADIAELETFEERQEFLKDVGLEESGVNRLIKAAYKLLDLETFITAGEVEVHAWTYKRGWKAPQCAGVIHTDFEKGFIRAQVIKYEDFIKYGSESAVREAGLLHVEGKEYVVQDGDIMHFLFNV
;
A
#
# COMPACT_ATOMS: atom_id res chain seq x y z
N MET A 1 52.81 -41.84 -3.96
CA MET A 1 51.40 -41.89 -4.34
C MET A 1 50.58 -41.79 -3.10
N SER A 2 50.33 -40.59 -2.57
CA SER A 2 49.29 -40.33 -1.52
C SER A 2 49.12 -38.83 -1.35
N ALA A 3 48.47 -38.20 -2.30
CA ALA A 3 48.08 -36.79 -2.19
C ALA A 3 46.80 -36.58 -3.03
N SER A 4 45.68 -37.08 -2.59
CA SER A 4 44.38 -36.82 -3.26
C SER A 4 43.14 -36.87 -2.38
N ASN A 5 43.26 -37.23 -1.08
CA ASN A 5 42.08 -37.29 -0.20
C ASN A 5 41.86 -36.00 0.66
N ASP A 6 42.89 -35.18 0.91
CA ASP A 6 42.78 -34.00 1.75
C ASP A 6 42.21 -32.78 1.01
N GLU A 7 42.42 -32.67 -0.30
CA GLU A 7 41.89 -31.56 -1.09
C GLU A 7 40.36 -31.70 -1.32
N PHE A 8 39.85 -32.93 -1.50
CA PHE A 8 38.39 -33.16 -1.61
C PHE A 8 37.67 -32.92 -0.29
N GLY A 9 38.28 -33.27 0.84
CA GLY A 9 37.74 -32.98 2.17
C GLY A 9 37.65 -31.51 2.46
N ALA A 10 38.65 -30.71 2.09
CA ALA A 10 38.68 -29.25 2.24
C ALA A 10 37.65 -28.56 1.33
N LEU A 11 37.45 -29.06 0.11
CA LEU A 11 36.47 -28.48 -0.83
C LEU A 11 35.01 -28.74 -0.36
N ILE A 12 34.73 -29.95 0.19
CA ILE A 12 33.38 -30.26 0.73
C ILE A 12 33.09 -29.44 1.99
N ILE A 13 34.08 -29.20 2.85
CA ILE A 13 33.94 -28.34 4.04
C ILE A 13 33.76 -26.88 3.62
N TYR A 14 34.43 -26.41 2.58
CA TYR A 14 34.33 -25.04 2.06
C TYR A 14 32.97 -24.79 1.40
N ILE A 15 32.45 -25.75 0.61
CA ILE A 15 31.10 -25.69 0.02
C ILE A 15 30.02 -25.77 1.10
N GLY A 16 30.20 -26.62 2.14
CA GLY A 16 29.29 -26.68 3.28
C GLY A 16 29.28 -25.42 4.14
N ALA A 17 30.42 -24.73 4.30
CA ALA A 17 30.53 -23.46 4.99
C ALA A 17 29.95 -22.29 4.19
N LEU A 18 30.14 -22.29 2.86
CA LEU A 18 29.49 -21.32 1.95
C LEU A 18 27.96 -21.50 1.96
N SER A 19 27.47 -22.76 1.89
CA SER A 19 26.04 -23.09 1.97
C SER A 19 25.44 -22.64 3.29
N ARG A 20 26.13 -22.84 4.43
CA ARG A 20 25.65 -22.34 5.74
C ARG A 20 25.68 -20.82 5.85
N LYS A 21 26.69 -20.13 5.31
CA LYS A 21 26.71 -18.66 5.28
C LYS A 21 25.61 -18.10 4.39
N ILE A 22 25.35 -18.74 3.24
CA ILE A 22 24.26 -18.35 2.34
C ILE A 22 22.90 -18.63 3.00
N VAL A 23 22.71 -19.78 3.66
CA VAL A 23 21.48 -20.09 4.39
C VAL A 23 21.28 -19.19 5.61
N VAL A 24 22.33 -18.85 6.35
CA VAL A 24 22.26 -17.89 7.47
C VAL A 24 22.04 -16.46 6.94
N SER A 25 22.63 -16.09 5.81
CA SER A 25 22.35 -14.83 5.11
C SER A 25 20.91 -14.79 4.60
N LEU A 26 20.38 -15.88 4.02
CA LEU A 26 18.98 -16.01 3.59
C LEU A 26 18.01 -15.97 4.78
N LEU A 27 18.39 -16.51 5.95
CA LEU A 27 17.61 -16.41 7.18
C LEU A 27 17.71 -15.03 7.87
N GLN A 28 18.78 -14.27 7.62
CA GLN A 28 18.91 -12.87 8.05
C GLN A 28 18.23 -11.90 7.07
N ILE A 29 18.02 -12.27 5.80
CA ILE A 29 17.24 -11.51 4.82
C ILE A 29 15.78 -11.39 5.26
N SER A 30 15.25 -12.31 6.07
CA SER A 30 13.89 -12.20 6.65
C SER A 30 13.72 -11.13 7.74
N LYS A 31 14.80 -10.39 8.08
CA LYS A 31 14.79 -9.27 9.02
C LYS A 31 15.32 -7.96 8.41
N SER A 32 15.39 -7.86 7.09
CA SER A 32 15.39 -6.55 6.46
C SER A 32 14.06 -5.91 6.80
N SER A 33 14.08 -4.86 7.59
CA SER A 33 12.93 -4.02 7.87
C SER A 33 12.50 -3.32 6.56
N HIS A 34 11.86 -4.08 5.66
CA HIS A 34 10.95 -3.46 4.73
C HIS A 34 9.92 -2.78 5.63
N MET A 35 9.91 -1.46 5.65
CA MET A 35 8.77 -0.72 6.18
C MET A 35 7.61 -1.10 5.27
N SER A 36 6.89 -2.15 5.71
CA SER A 36 5.67 -2.56 5.06
C SER A 36 4.69 -1.42 5.27
N LEU A 37 4.35 -0.72 4.19
CA LEU A 37 3.37 0.35 4.24
C LEU A 37 1.98 -0.26 4.36
N GLN A 38 1.18 0.28 5.28
CA GLN A 38 -0.10 -0.30 5.68
C GLN A 38 -1.27 0.63 5.38
N CYS A 39 -2.35 0.06 4.81
CA CYS A 39 -3.65 0.72 4.74
C CYS A 39 -4.55 0.25 5.87
N GLY A 40 -5.11 1.19 6.64
CA GLY A 40 -6.14 0.88 7.63
C GLY A 40 -7.55 0.96 7.05
N ILE A 41 -8.34 -0.10 7.16
CA ILE A 41 -9.77 -0.02 6.80
C ILE A 41 -10.54 0.54 7.99
N VAL A 42 -11.25 1.64 7.75
CA VAL A 42 -12.12 2.28 8.74
C VAL A 42 -13.54 2.42 8.23
N GLY A 43 -14.50 2.58 9.12
CA GLY A 43 -15.90 2.81 8.82
C GLY A 43 -16.77 2.61 10.05
N LEU A 44 -17.98 3.13 10.03
CA LEU A 44 -18.97 2.89 11.08
C LEU A 44 -19.35 1.40 11.17
N PRO A 45 -19.96 0.95 12.25
CA PRO A 45 -20.51 -0.42 12.32
C PRO A 45 -21.51 -0.69 11.19
N ASN A 46 -21.53 -1.93 10.71
CA ASN A 46 -22.51 -2.43 9.72
C ASN A 46 -22.45 -1.75 8.32
N VAL A 47 -21.29 -1.19 7.93
CA VAL A 47 -21.07 -0.64 6.59
C VAL A 47 -20.53 -1.68 5.57
N GLY A 48 -20.30 -2.94 6.01
CA GLY A 48 -19.70 -3.99 5.18
C GLY A 48 -18.17 -4.11 5.28
N LYS A 49 -17.56 -3.42 6.26
CA LYS A 49 -16.09 -3.39 6.45
C LYS A 49 -15.50 -4.79 6.64
N SER A 50 -16.06 -5.60 7.55
CA SER A 50 -15.55 -6.95 7.83
C SER A 50 -15.78 -7.92 6.66
N THR A 51 -16.90 -7.78 5.93
CA THR A 51 -17.15 -8.55 4.71
C THR A 51 -16.04 -8.27 3.69
N LEU A 52 -15.77 -7.00 3.43
CA LEU A 52 -14.74 -6.58 2.49
C LEU A 52 -13.33 -7.05 2.92
N PHE A 53 -13.00 -6.94 4.20
CA PHE A 53 -11.72 -7.43 4.74
C PHE A 53 -11.58 -8.96 4.60
N ASN A 54 -12.66 -9.71 4.82
CA ASN A 54 -12.67 -11.16 4.64
C ASN A 54 -12.46 -11.53 3.15
N CYS A 55 -13.08 -10.81 2.21
CA CYS A 55 -12.86 -11.03 0.78
C CYS A 55 -11.40 -10.77 0.39
N LEU A 56 -10.81 -9.68 0.92
CA LEU A 56 -9.38 -9.38 0.74
C LEU A 56 -8.48 -10.49 1.31
N SER A 57 -8.82 -11.00 2.49
CA SER A 57 -8.06 -12.09 3.14
C SER A 57 -8.20 -13.42 2.42
N ASN A 58 -9.38 -13.73 1.85
CA ASN A 58 -9.62 -14.93 1.05
C ASN A 58 -8.90 -14.89 -0.29
N ALA A 59 -8.75 -13.72 -0.92
CA ALA A 59 -7.92 -13.55 -2.11
C ALA A 59 -6.47 -14.01 -1.88
N LYS A 60 -5.98 -13.93 -0.63
CA LYS A 60 -4.68 -14.49 -0.20
C LYS A 60 -4.64 -16.02 -0.27
N ALA A 61 -5.70 -16.70 0.17
CA ALA A 61 -5.71 -18.17 0.22
C ALA A 61 -5.62 -18.80 -1.17
N GLN A 62 -6.07 -18.09 -2.19
CA GLN A 62 -6.07 -18.55 -3.58
C GLN A 62 -4.73 -18.31 -4.31
N SER A 63 -3.91 -17.38 -3.83
CA SER A 63 -2.55 -17.15 -4.31
C SER A 63 -1.48 -17.89 -3.49
N ALA A 64 -1.89 -18.74 -2.54
CA ALA A 64 -1.05 -19.32 -1.51
C ALA A 64 -0.11 -20.43 -2.02
N ASN A 65 1.10 -20.02 -2.36
CA ASN A 65 2.31 -20.83 -2.21
C ASN A 65 3.45 -20.03 -1.56
N PHE A 66 3.14 -19.02 -0.71
CA PHE A 66 4.15 -18.21 -0.04
C PHE A 66 4.36 -18.67 1.42
N PRO A 67 5.58 -19.17 1.79
CA PRO A 67 5.83 -19.84 3.07
C PRO A 67 6.01 -18.93 4.29
N PHE A 68 5.83 -17.60 4.22
CA PHE A 68 6.22 -16.68 5.30
C PHE A 68 5.17 -15.64 5.71
N CYS A 69 3.88 -15.95 5.62
CA CYS A 69 2.87 -15.04 6.14
C CYS A 69 2.57 -15.33 7.61
N THR A 70 3.08 -14.53 8.51
CA THR A 70 2.60 -14.48 9.91
C THR A 70 1.15 -14.01 9.90
N ILE A 71 0.25 -14.80 10.49
CA ILE A 71 -1.17 -14.42 10.65
C ILE A 71 -1.24 -13.63 11.95
N GLU A 72 -1.15 -12.31 11.86
CA GLU A 72 -1.55 -11.45 12.97
C GLU A 72 -3.07 -11.22 12.87
N PRO A 73 -3.81 -11.30 13.98
CA PRO A 73 -5.24 -10.97 13.96
C PRO A 73 -5.43 -9.56 13.42
N ASN A 74 -6.32 -9.41 12.44
CA ASN A 74 -6.67 -8.15 11.78
C ASN A 74 -5.63 -7.54 10.82
N VAL A 75 -4.55 -8.24 10.45
CA VAL A 75 -3.60 -7.82 9.41
C VAL A 75 -3.65 -8.79 8.24
N GLY A 76 -4.06 -8.30 7.08
CA GLY A 76 -4.04 -9.03 5.82
C GLY A 76 -2.84 -8.60 4.95
N VAL A 77 -1.93 -9.53 4.65
CA VAL A 77 -0.90 -9.32 3.61
C VAL A 77 -1.47 -9.85 2.31
N ILE A 78 -1.72 -8.98 1.35
CA ILE A 78 -2.53 -9.27 0.18
C ILE A 78 -1.68 -9.11 -1.08
N THR A 79 -1.74 -10.11 -1.97
CA THR A 79 -1.04 -10.08 -3.25
C THR A 79 -1.64 -9.02 -4.18
N VAL A 80 -0.78 -8.19 -4.78
CA VAL A 80 -1.20 -7.20 -5.79
C VAL A 80 -1.34 -7.91 -7.13
N PRO A 81 -2.54 -7.90 -7.75
CA PRO A 81 -2.74 -8.48 -9.08
C PRO A 81 -1.93 -7.73 -10.14
N ASP A 82 -1.08 -8.45 -10.88
CA ASP A 82 -0.26 -7.89 -11.97
C ASP A 82 -0.10 -8.90 -13.09
N GLU A 83 -0.84 -8.70 -14.19
CA GLU A 83 -0.85 -9.59 -15.35
C GLU A 83 0.49 -9.61 -16.10
N ARG A 84 1.32 -8.57 -15.93
CA ARG A 84 2.64 -8.48 -16.55
C ARG A 84 3.55 -9.64 -16.14
N LEU A 85 3.40 -10.13 -14.91
CA LEU A 85 4.23 -11.21 -14.38
C LEU A 85 4.01 -12.53 -15.10
N SER A 86 2.75 -12.88 -15.38
CA SER A 86 2.40 -14.10 -16.10
C SER A 86 2.87 -14.06 -17.55
N ALA A 87 2.73 -12.91 -18.21
CA ALA A 87 3.21 -12.71 -19.59
C ALA A 87 4.74 -12.84 -19.66
N LEU A 88 5.48 -12.23 -18.72
CA LEU A 88 6.93 -12.36 -18.64
C LEU A 88 7.38 -13.78 -18.33
N ALA A 89 6.72 -14.46 -17.39
CA ALA A 89 7.05 -15.83 -17.01
C ALA A 89 6.93 -16.81 -18.19
N ALA A 90 5.91 -16.62 -19.05
CA ALA A 90 5.77 -17.40 -20.26
C ALA A 90 6.93 -17.18 -21.23
N LEU A 91 7.40 -15.93 -21.41
CA LEU A 91 8.52 -15.60 -22.31
C LEU A 91 9.87 -16.12 -21.80
N VAL A 92 10.16 -15.97 -20.50
CA VAL A 92 11.41 -16.46 -19.91
C VAL A 92 11.34 -17.94 -19.51
N LYS A 93 10.21 -18.61 -19.74
CA LYS A 93 9.97 -20.04 -19.50
C LYS A 93 10.16 -20.49 -18.05
N THR A 94 9.72 -19.67 -17.12
CA THR A 94 9.69 -20.03 -15.69
C THR A 94 8.26 -20.20 -15.19
N THR A 95 8.11 -21.06 -14.18
CA THR A 95 6.83 -21.22 -13.44
C THR A 95 6.84 -20.51 -12.09
N LYS A 96 8.01 -19.98 -11.68
CA LYS A 96 8.16 -19.30 -10.40
C LYS A 96 7.90 -17.80 -10.57
N ILE A 97 6.75 -17.35 -10.09
CA ILE A 97 6.31 -15.96 -10.08
C ILE A 97 6.21 -15.50 -8.64
N ILE A 98 6.82 -14.35 -8.33
CA ILE A 98 6.78 -13.71 -7.01
C ILE A 98 6.16 -12.33 -7.19
N PRO A 99 4.87 -12.13 -6.87
CA PRO A 99 4.20 -10.85 -6.96
C PRO A 99 4.55 -9.93 -5.77
N THR A 100 4.21 -8.65 -5.88
CA THR A 100 4.23 -7.73 -4.76
C THR A 100 3.05 -7.95 -3.83
N THR A 101 3.16 -7.41 -2.60
CA THR A 101 2.09 -7.47 -1.61
C THR A 101 1.83 -6.09 -1.00
N VAL A 102 0.61 -5.90 -0.48
CA VAL A 102 0.22 -4.74 0.32
C VAL A 102 -0.37 -5.24 1.64
N GLU A 103 -0.10 -4.53 2.72
CA GLU A 103 -0.70 -4.82 4.01
C GLU A 103 -1.96 -3.99 4.23
N ILE A 104 -3.04 -4.66 4.60
CA ILE A 104 -4.32 -4.03 4.94
C ILE A 104 -4.70 -4.48 6.35
N VAL A 105 -4.99 -3.49 7.21
CA VAL A 105 -5.34 -3.71 8.62
C VAL A 105 -6.81 -3.43 8.84
N ASP A 106 -7.56 -4.41 9.38
CA ASP A 106 -8.93 -4.17 9.82
C ASP A 106 -8.91 -3.43 11.16
N ILE A 107 -9.29 -2.17 11.12
CA ILE A 107 -9.41 -1.34 12.31
C ILE A 107 -10.85 -1.42 12.81
N ALA A 108 -11.05 -1.87 14.04
CA ALA A 108 -12.37 -1.99 14.66
C ALA A 108 -13.18 -0.70 14.50
N GLY A 109 -14.50 -0.84 14.23
CA GLY A 109 -15.35 0.31 13.88
C GLY A 109 -15.35 1.42 14.94
N LEU A 110 -15.31 2.66 14.47
CA LEU A 110 -15.42 3.85 15.31
C LEU A 110 -16.83 3.97 15.88
N VAL A 111 -16.91 4.30 17.15
CA VAL A 111 -18.15 4.75 17.80
C VAL A 111 -18.02 6.24 18.08
N LYS A 112 -19.09 7.00 17.89
CA LYS A 112 -19.16 8.42 18.21
C LYS A 112 -18.68 8.68 19.65
N GLY A 113 -17.76 9.65 19.83
CA GLY A 113 -17.14 9.98 21.13
C GLY A 113 -15.78 9.31 21.37
N ALA A 114 -15.18 8.66 20.39
CA ALA A 114 -13.87 8.02 20.50
C ALA A 114 -12.74 9.01 20.87
N SER A 115 -12.84 10.25 20.41
CA SER A 115 -11.86 11.32 20.71
C SER A 115 -11.86 11.75 22.19
N LYS A 116 -12.97 11.50 22.94
CA LYS A 116 -13.07 11.82 24.37
C LYS A 116 -12.33 10.86 25.29
N GLY A 117 -11.66 9.85 24.73
CA GLY A 117 -10.68 9.05 25.48
C GLY A 117 -11.22 7.90 26.30
N GLU A 118 -12.48 7.49 26.12
CA GLU A 118 -13.03 6.37 26.84
C GLU A 118 -12.78 5.04 26.10
N GLY A 119 -11.94 4.18 26.65
CA GLY A 119 -11.81 2.76 26.31
C GLY A 119 -11.36 2.49 24.87
N LEU A 120 -12.23 1.86 24.06
CA LEU A 120 -11.98 1.38 22.70
C LEU A 120 -11.62 2.51 21.70
N GLY A 121 -12.07 3.75 21.94
CA GLY A 121 -11.78 4.87 21.05
C GLY A 121 -10.29 5.23 20.96
N ASN A 122 -9.56 5.20 22.07
CA ASN A 122 -8.11 5.45 22.06
C ASN A 122 -7.35 4.35 21.31
N GLN A 123 -7.79 3.11 21.43
CA GLN A 123 -7.18 1.99 20.70
C GLN A 123 -7.43 2.13 19.19
N PHE A 124 -8.64 2.50 18.77
CA PHE A 124 -8.98 2.78 17.38
C PHE A 124 -8.07 3.87 16.79
N LEU A 125 -7.95 5.03 17.48
CA LEU A 125 -7.10 6.13 17.03
C LEU A 125 -5.61 5.76 17.02
N GLY A 126 -5.18 4.89 17.95
CA GLY A 126 -3.84 4.32 17.98
C GLY A 126 -3.57 3.46 16.75
N ASN A 127 -4.47 2.56 16.40
CA ASN A 127 -4.34 1.69 15.24
C ASN A 127 -4.29 2.51 13.92
N ILE A 128 -5.14 3.54 13.78
CA ILE A 128 -5.03 4.44 12.61
C ILE A 128 -3.68 5.13 12.56
N ARG A 129 -3.12 5.53 13.70
CA ARG A 129 -1.82 6.22 13.74
C ARG A 129 -0.69 5.37 13.16
N GLU A 130 -0.74 4.07 13.35
CA GLU A 130 0.27 3.10 12.87
C GLU A 130 0.18 2.84 11.37
N THR A 131 -0.96 3.11 10.71
CA THR A 131 -1.11 2.94 9.26
C THR A 131 -0.59 4.14 8.47
N ASP A 132 -0.29 3.95 7.18
CA ASP A 132 0.21 4.99 6.28
C ASP A 132 -0.89 5.66 5.46
N ALA A 133 -1.99 4.94 5.22
CA ALA A 133 -3.15 5.41 4.47
C ALA A 133 -4.46 4.85 5.06
N ILE A 134 -5.57 5.44 4.69
CA ILE A 134 -6.90 5.09 5.19
C ILE A 134 -7.79 4.64 4.01
N ILE A 135 -8.41 3.49 4.15
CA ILE A 135 -9.51 3.01 3.31
C ILE A 135 -10.80 3.23 4.08
N HIS A 136 -11.56 4.26 3.72
CA HIS A 136 -12.79 4.64 4.42
C HIS A 136 -14.01 4.02 3.75
N VAL A 137 -14.60 3.00 4.36
CA VAL A 137 -15.77 2.29 3.85
C VAL A 137 -17.04 3.01 4.28
N LEU A 138 -17.87 3.36 3.30
CA LEU A 138 -19.16 4.04 3.47
C LEU A 138 -20.31 3.14 2.99
N ARG A 139 -21.38 3.10 3.75
CA ARG A 139 -22.58 2.35 3.38
C ARG A 139 -23.42 3.17 2.39
N CYS A 140 -23.53 2.66 1.17
CA CYS A 140 -24.29 3.26 0.07
C CYS A 140 -25.38 2.31 -0.45
N PHE A 141 -26.02 1.57 0.44
CA PHE A 141 -27.13 0.67 0.13
C PHE A 141 -28.15 0.63 1.26
N ASP A 142 -29.41 0.36 0.90
CA ASP A 142 -30.49 0.12 1.85
C ASP A 142 -30.68 -1.38 2.05
N ASP A 143 -30.72 -1.83 3.30
CA ASP A 143 -31.10 -3.19 3.68
C ASP A 143 -31.83 -3.15 5.01
N GLY A 144 -33.10 -3.54 4.98
CA GLY A 144 -33.98 -3.57 6.17
C GLY A 144 -33.54 -4.57 7.25
N ASN A 145 -32.69 -5.55 6.91
CA ASN A 145 -32.16 -6.53 7.86
C ASN A 145 -30.88 -6.06 8.54
N VAL A 146 -30.25 -5.01 8.03
CA VAL A 146 -28.98 -4.46 8.54
C VAL A 146 -29.26 -3.12 9.22
N VAL A 147 -29.26 -3.11 10.55
CA VAL A 147 -29.51 -1.90 11.34
C VAL A 147 -28.40 -0.88 11.13
N HIS A 148 -28.76 0.37 10.81
CA HIS A 148 -27.85 1.50 10.82
C HIS A 148 -27.73 2.12 12.20
N VAL A 149 -26.53 2.51 12.63
CA VAL A 149 -26.28 3.05 13.99
C VAL A 149 -27.08 4.32 14.25
N ASP A 150 -27.26 5.19 13.25
CA ASP A 150 -28.04 6.43 13.33
C ASP A 150 -29.46 6.31 12.74
N GLY A 151 -29.97 5.09 12.51
CA GLY A 151 -31.34 4.81 12.08
C GLY A 151 -31.66 5.09 10.60
N SER A 152 -30.75 5.71 9.85
CA SER A 152 -30.91 5.95 8.40
C SER A 152 -29.57 5.89 7.69
N VAL A 153 -29.57 5.50 6.41
CA VAL A 153 -28.38 5.50 5.57
C VAL A 153 -28.08 6.93 5.10
N ASP A 154 -26.92 7.45 5.44
CA ASP A 154 -26.40 8.72 4.96
C ASP A 154 -24.87 8.68 4.94
N PRO A 155 -24.24 8.32 3.79
CA PRO A 155 -22.79 8.14 3.71
C PRO A 155 -22.00 9.44 3.92
N VAL A 156 -22.57 10.60 3.63
CA VAL A 156 -21.91 11.90 3.84
C VAL A 156 -21.83 12.20 5.33
N ARG A 157 -22.94 12.06 6.04
CA ARG A 157 -22.97 12.19 7.50
C ARG A 157 -22.01 11.19 8.17
N ASP A 158 -22.00 9.95 7.71
CA ASP A 158 -21.16 8.90 8.26
C ASP A 158 -19.65 9.20 8.07
N LYS A 159 -19.29 9.78 6.91
CA LYS A 159 -17.96 10.32 6.65
C LYS A 159 -17.62 11.43 7.65
N GLU A 160 -18.51 12.41 7.81
CA GLU A 160 -18.29 13.57 8.69
C GLU A 160 -18.12 13.16 10.16
N ILE A 161 -18.82 12.11 10.62
CA ILE A 161 -18.65 11.59 11.98
C ILE A 161 -17.21 11.11 12.19
N ILE A 162 -16.65 10.32 11.26
CA ILE A 162 -15.29 9.82 11.36
C ILE A 162 -14.29 10.97 11.24
N ASP A 163 -14.45 11.85 10.25
CA ASP A 163 -13.55 13.00 10.06
C ASP A 163 -13.51 13.87 11.32
N THR A 164 -14.65 14.16 11.92
CA THR A 164 -14.74 14.96 13.17
C THR A 164 -13.96 14.34 14.31
N GLU A 165 -14.08 13.02 14.53
CA GLU A 165 -13.36 12.33 15.60
C GLU A 165 -11.83 12.37 15.38
N LEU A 166 -11.37 12.19 14.13
CA LEU A 166 -9.96 12.30 13.77
C LEU A 166 -9.43 13.73 13.92
N GLN A 167 -10.21 14.73 13.47
CA GLN A 167 -9.87 16.15 13.56
C GLN A 167 -9.76 16.61 15.02
N LEU A 168 -10.68 16.22 15.88
CA LEU A 168 -10.63 16.56 17.31
C LEU A 168 -9.36 15.97 17.97
N LYS A 169 -8.95 14.76 17.61
CA LYS A 169 -7.74 14.16 18.13
C LYS A 169 -6.47 14.85 17.63
N ASP A 170 -6.46 15.22 16.35
CA ASP A 170 -5.36 15.99 15.78
C ASP A 170 -5.27 17.41 16.36
N LEU A 171 -6.40 18.05 16.60
CA LEU A 171 -6.45 19.37 17.23
C LEU A 171 -5.82 19.34 18.64
N GLU A 172 -6.17 18.34 19.45
CA GLU A 172 -5.54 18.11 20.75
C GLU A 172 -4.02 17.95 20.62
N THR A 173 -3.57 17.17 19.65
CA THR A 173 -2.14 16.91 19.39
C THR A 173 -1.41 18.20 18.98
N VAL A 174 -1.98 18.94 18.04
CA VAL A 174 -1.45 20.22 17.52
C VAL A 174 -1.39 21.28 18.62
N GLU A 175 -2.46 21.47 19.40
CA GLU A 175 -2.49 22.45 20.47
C GLU A 175 -1.46 22.15 21.58
N ASN A 176 -1.32 20.87 21.94
CA ASN A 176 -0.30 20.46 22.91
C ASN A 176 1.12 20.69 22.38
N ARG A 177 1.34 20.55 21.09
CA ARG A 177 2.62 20.83 20.44
C ARG A 177 2.90 22.32 20.35
N ILE A 178 1.91 23.14 19.99
CA ILE A 178 2.01 24.61 19.97
C ILE A 178 2.45 25.12 21.35
N LYS A 179 1.81 24.72 22.45
CA LYS A 179 2.15 25.12 23.81
C LYS A 179 3.64 24.89 24.15
N ARG A 180 4.28 23.88 23.55
CA ARG A 180 5.69 23.55 23.79
C ARG A 180 6.64 24.41 22.95
N VAL A 181 6.30 24.69 21.69
CA VAL A 181 7.21 25.36 20.76
C VAL A 181 7.01 26.88 20.74
N GLU A 182 5.84 27.39 21.10
CA GLU A 182 5.47 28.81 21.00
C GLU A 182 6.49 29.74 21.69
N LYS A 183 6.86 29.46 22.94
CA LYS A 183 7.83 30.29 23.67
C LYS A 183 9.20 30.30 23.00
N ILE A 184 9.64 29.16 22.48
CA ILE A 184 10.94 29.03 21.80
C ILE A 184 10.89 29.78 20.45
N ALA A 185 9.77 29.66 19.73
CA ALA A 185 9.58 30.32 18.45
C ALA A 185 9.49 31.86 18.54
N GLN A 186 8.85 32.37 19.60
CA GLN A 186 8.64 33.80 19.80
C GLN A 186 9.86 34.53 20.39
N VAL A 187 10.56 33.93 21.34
CA VAL A 187 11.66 34.57 22.08
C VAL A 187 13.03 34.16 21.55
N GLY A 188 13.14 32.96 20.99
CA GLY A 188 14.38 32.39 20.49
C GLY A 188 14.70 32.73 19.02
N ASN A 189 15.95 32.57 18.65
CA ASN A 189 16.37 32.65 17.24
C ASN A 189 16.44 31.28 16.57
N ASP A 190 15.67 30.30 17.09
CA ASP A 190 15.59 28.95 16.57
C ASP A 190 14.68 28.90 15.33
N LYS A 191 15.31 28.70 14.17
CA LYS A 191 14.61 28.66 12.86
C LYS A 191 13.68 27.44 12.77
N ASN A 192 14.05 26.30 13.37
CA ASN A 192 13.26 25.09 13.32
C ASN A 192 11.98 25.24 14.17
N ALA A 193 12.10 25.84 15.37
CA ALA A 193 10.94 26.13 16.20
C ALA A 193 9.97 27.13 15.54
N LYS A 194 10.47 28.13 14.83
CA LYS A 194 9.63 29.09 14.06
C LYS A 194 8.92 28.39 12.93
N LEU A 195 9.63 27.55 12.16
CA LEU A 195 9.05 26.77 11.07
C LEU A 195 7.95 25.83 11.58
N GLU A 196 8.24 25.07 12.64
CA GLU A 196 7.28 24.16 13.27
C GLU A 196 6.04 24.91 13.79
N TYR A 197 6.22 26.05 14.44
CA TYR A 197 5.13 26.89 14.92
C TYR A 197 4.22 27.41 13.78
N THR A 198 4.80 27.83 12.66
CA THR A 198 4.04 28.27 11.46
C THR A 198 3.21 27.12 10.90
N VAL A 199 3.80 25.94 10.73
CA VAL A 199 3.11 24.74 10.23
C VAL A 199 1.97 24.33 11.15
N LEU A 200 2.23 24.27 12.47
CA LEU A 200 1.22 23.91 13.47
C LEU A 200 0.05 24.90 13.49
N THR A 201 0.32 26.23 13.34
CA THR A 201 -0.72 27.26 13.34
C THR A 201 -1.62 27.11 12.12
N ALA A 202 -1.07 26.93 10.92
CA ALA A 202 -1.84 26.72 9.71
C ALA A 202 -2.72 25.46 9.78
N ILE A 203 -2.18 24.34 10.30
CA ILE A 203 -2.95 23.11 10.49
C ILE A 203 -4.06 23.31 11.53
N ARG A 204 -3.77 24.01 12.65
CA ARG A 204 -4.78 24.31 13.67
C ARG A 204 -5.96 25.09 13.12
N GLU A 205 -5.70 26.10 12.30
CA GLU A 205 -6.74 26.91 11.66
C GLU A 205 -7.63 26.04 10.77
N ALA A 206 -7.04 25.20 9.92
CA ALA A 206 -7.79 24.26 9.09
C ALA A 206 -8.67 23.32 9.92
N LEU A 207 -8.13 22.71 10.98
CA LEU A 207 -8.88 21.80 11.85
C LEU A 207 -10.03 22.52 12.59
N LEU A 208 -9.85 23.77 13.01
CA LEU A 208 -10.91 24.56 13.65
C LEU A 208 -12.04 24.93 12.68
N GLU A 209 -11.75 25.04 11.39
CA GLU A 209 -12.74 25.24 10.33
C GLU A 209 -13.42 23.93 9.89
N GLY A 210 -13.08 22.80 10.50
CA GLY A 210 -13.61 21.47 10.13
C GLY A 210 -12.93 20.85 8.92
N ASN A 211 -11.77 21.36 8.50
CA ASN A 211 -10.98 20.81 7.42
C ASN A 211 -9.93 19.83 7.93
N ASN A 212 -9.60 18.83 7.13
CA ASN A 212 -8.56 17.85 7.47
C ASN A 212 -7.16 18.44 7.28
N ALA A 213 -6.16 18.01 8.05
CA ALA A 213 -4.78 18.50 7.93
C ALA A 213 -4.18 18.31 6.52
N ARG A 214 -4.63 17.29 5.78
CA ARG A 214 -4.22 17.06 4.36
C ARG A 214 -4.67 18.14 3.39
N SER A 215 -5.64 18.98 3.75
CA SER A 215 -6.08 20.11 2.90
C SER A 215 -5.11 21.29 2.92
N VAL A 216 -4.21 21.34 3.93
CA VAL A 216 -3.23 22.41 4.03
C VAL A 216 -2.06 22.16 3.09
N THR A 217 -1.82 23.09 2.16
CA THR A 217 -0.69 23.02 1.24
C THR A 217 0.47 23.87 1.73
N PHE A 218 1.68 23.31 1.68
CA PHE A 218 2.92 23.97 2.05
C PHE A 218 3.82 24.13 0.83
N GLU A 219 4.38 25.32 0.61
CA GLU A 219 5.21 25.59 -0.57
C GLU A 219 6.63 25.08 -0.42
N SER A 220 7.20 25.18 0.79
CA SER A 220 8.59 24.76 1.03
C SER A 220 8.71 23.30 1.42
N LYS A 221 9.80 22.65 0.98
CA LYS A 221 10.12 21.27 1.37
C LYS A 221 10.31 21.10 2.88
N ASP A 222 10.80 22.15 3.55
CA ASP A 222 11.04 22.13 4.99
C ASP A 222 9.70 22.11 5.75
N GLU A 223 8.72 22.93 5.34
CA GLU A 223 7.35 22.93 5.89
C GLU A 223 6.66 21.59 5.64
N GLN A 224 6.74 21.05 4.41
CA GLN A 224 6.19 19.75 4.08
C GLN A 224 6.78 18.64 4.96
N THR A 225 8.09 18.71 5.23
CA THR A 225 8.78 17.76 6.10
C THR A 225 8.34 17.93 7.56
N ALA A 226 8.23 19.18 8.04
CA ALA A 226 7.74 19.48 9.37
C ALA A 226 6.31 18.96 9.57
N ALA A 227 5.41 19.19 8.61
CA ALA A 227 4.04 18.69 8.64
C ALA A 227 3.96 17.16 8.71
N ARG A 228 4.74 16.45 7.87
CA ARG A 228 4.79 14.98 7.90
C ARG A 228 5.26 14.44 9.25
N ASN A 229 6.24 15.10 9.89
CA ASN A 229 6.79 14.69 11.18
C ASN A 229 5.83 14.89 12.35
N LEU A 230 4.66 15.46 12.14
CA LEU A 230 3.60 15.56 13.14
C LEU A 230 2.79 14.26 13.27
N PHE A 231 2.84 13.38 12.26
CA PHE A 231 2.12 12.10 12.22
C PHE A 231 0.63 12.23 12.56
N LEU A 232 -0.02 13.25 11.98
CA LEU A 232 -1.44 13.51 12.21
C LEU A 232 -2.31 12.49 11.49
N LEU A 233 -3.46 12.17 12.10
CA LEU A 233 -4.41 11.20 11.55
C LEU A 233 -5.06 11.72 10.27
N THR A 234 -5.45 13.00 10.27
CA THR A 234 -6.12 13.65 9.13
C THR A 234 -5.14 14.13 8.04
N SER A 235 -3.83 13.95 8.23
CA SER A 235 -2.82 14.18 7.17
C SER A 235 -2.64 12.98 6.24
N LYS A 236 -3.13 11.80 6.63
CA LYS A 236 -3.00 10.57 5.84
C LYS A 236 -3.82 10.64 4.56
N PRO A 237 -3.33 10.06 3.45
CA PRO A 237 -4.12 9.89 2.24
C PRO A 237 -5.32 8.96 2.51
N VAL A 238 -6.43 9.25 1.84
CA VAL A 238 -7.70 8.50 2.01
C VAL A 238 -8.23 8.04 0.67
N LEU A 239 -8.66 6.78 0.63
CA LEU A 239 -9.49 6.18 -0.41
C LEU A 239 -10.89 5.95 0.15
N TYR A 240 -11.92 6.51 -0.48
CA TYR A 240 -13.30 6.27 -0.10
C TYR A 240 -13.85 5.06 -0.86
N VAL A 241 -14.40 4.08 -0.13
CA VAL A 241 -15.03 2.89 -0.69
C VAL A 241 -16.53 2.96 -0.43
N CYS A 242 -17.31 3.23 -1.48
CA CYS A 242 -18.76 3.19 -1.44
C CYS A 242 -19.22 1.74 -1.59
N ASN A 243 -19.64 1.13 -0.48
CA ASN A 243 -20.23 -0.19 -0.50
C ASN A 243 -21.70 -0.11 -0.91
N VAL A 244 -22.02 -0.69 -2.06
CA VAL A 244 -23.35 -0.66 -2.70
C VAL A 244 -23.97 -2.04 -2.75
N ASP A 245 -25.24 -2.11 -3.13
CA ASP A 245 -25.91 -3.34 -3.54
C ASP A 245 -25.40 -3.84 -4.91
N GLU A 246 -25.70 -5.09 -5.25
CA GLU A 246 -25.28 -5.73 -6.50
C GLU A 246 -25.71 -4.95 -7.75
N GLY A 247 -26.97 -4.49 -7.78
CA GLY A 247 -27.53 -3.74 -8.91
C GLY A 247 -26.81 -2.41 -9.18
N SER A 248 -26.15 -1.86 -8.16
CA SER A 248 -25.39 -0.60 -8.22
C SER A 248 -23.89 -0.79 -8.41
N ALA A 249 -23.38 -2.03 -8.51
CA ALA A 249 -21.96 -2.36 -8.55
C ALA A 249 -21.21 -1.73 -9.75
N VAL A 250 -21.89 -1.59 -10.89
CA VAL A 250 -21.33 -1.06 -12.15
C VAL A 250 -21.45 0.46 -12.21
N SER A 251 -22.65 0.99 -11.99
CA SER A 251 -22.97 2.40 -12.24
C SER A 251 -22.96 3.28 -10.98
N GLY A 252 -22.95 2.69 -9.80
CA GLY A 252 -23.23 3.41 -8.56
C GLY A 252 -24.73 3.74 -8.39
N ASN A 253 -25.04 4.60 -7.44
CA ASN A 253 -26.38 5.04 -7.11
C ASN A 253 -26.36 6.48 -6.56
N GLU A 254 -27.52 7.02 -6.15
CA GLU A 254 -27.64 8.37 -5.61
C GLU A 254 -26.74 8.63 -4.38
N TYR A 255 -26.56 7.63 -3.51
CA TYR A 255 -25.64 7.73 -2.38
C TYR A 255 -24.20 7.96 -2.82
N VAL A 256 -23.77 7.24 -3.86
CA VAL A 256 -22.41 7.36 -4.44
C VAL A 256 -22.22 8.77 -5.00
N GLU A 257 -23.21 9.31 -5.72
CA GLU A 257 -23.11 10.67 -6.29
C GLU A 257 -23.01 11.73 -5.18
N ARG A 258 -23.78 11.61 -4.11
CA ARG A 258 -23.66 12.48 -2.93
C ARG A 258 -22.28 12.42 -2.30
N VAL A 259 -21.68 11.24 -2.21
CA VAL A 259 -20.28 11.09 -1.73
C VAL A 259 -19.30 11.74 -2.69
N ARG A 260 -19.49 11.60 -4.04
CA ARG A 260 -18.63 12.25 -5.04
C ARG A 260 -18.61 13.75 -4.88
N GLU A 261 -19.78 14.34 -4.72
CA GLU A 261 -19.91 15.80 -4.51
C GLU A 261 -19.23 16.25 -3.21
N ALA A 262 -19.43 15.51 -2.10
CA ALA A 262 -18.85 15.84 -0.81
C ALA A 262 -17.32 15.70 -0.77
N VAL A 263 -16.75 14.74 -1.54
CA VAL A 263 -15.32 14.42 -1.55
C VAL A 263 -14.55 15.20 -2.65
N ALA A 264 -15.27 15.76 -3.64
CA ALA A 264 -14.64 16.48 -4.75
C ALA A 264 -13.61 17.55 -4.32
N PRO A 265 -13.86 18.37 -3.26
CA PRO A 265 -12.87 19.34 -2.79
C PRO A 265 -11.57 18.71 -2.25
N GLU A 266 -11.62 17.48 -1.79
CA GLU A 266 -10.45 16.76 -1.26
C GLU A 266 -9.57 16.16 -2.37
N GLY A 267 -10.11 15.98 -3.59
CA GLY A 267 -9.44 15.31 -4.70
C GLY A 267 -9.13 13.82 -4.42
N ALA A 268 -9.78 13.23 -3.42
CA ALA A 268 -9.58 11.84 -3.05
C ALA A 268 -10.27 10.88 -4.04
N GLU A 269 -9.66 9.70 -4.23
CA GLU A 269 -10.21 8.65 -5.09
C GLU A 269 -11.41 7.98 -4.42
N ILE A 270 -12.43 7.65 -5.24
CA ILE A 270 -13.64 6.93 -4.81
C ILE A 270 -13.76 5.64 -5.59
N LEU A 271 -13.95 4.54 -4.88
CA LEU A 271 -14.17 3.22 -5.44
C LEU A 271 -15.58 2.72 -5.09
N VAL A 272 -16.31 2.22 -6.08
CA VAL A 272 -17.62 1.56 -5.88
C VAL A 272 -17.39 0.06 -5.81
N VAL A 273 -17.85 -0.59 -4.75
CA VAL A 273 -17.72 -2.03 -4.51
C VAL A 273 -19.01 -2.56 -3.91
N ALA A 274 -19.51 -3.69 -4.41
CA ALA A 274 -20.59 -4.44 -3.78
C ALA A 274 -19.95 -5.57 -2.93
N ALA A 275 -19.78 -5.33 -1.63
CA ALA A 275 -19.07 -6.25 -0.75
C ALA A 275 -19.72 -7.64 -0.66
N GLN A 276 -21.04 -7.74 -0.80
CA GLN A 276 -21.74 -9.02 -0.84
C GLN A 276 -21.42 -9.78 -2.13
N THR A 277 -21.48 -9.13 -3.28
CA THR A 277 -21.06 -9.70 -4.58
C THR A 277 -19.61 -10.21 -4.55
N GLU A 278 -18.71 -9.46 -3.91
CA GLU A 278 -17.32 -9.89 -3.73
C GLU A 278 -17.21 -11.14 -2.84
N ALA A 279 -18.07 -11.27 -1.82
CA ALA A 279 -18.14 -12.47 -0.98
C ALA A 279 -18.61 -13.68 -1.79
N ASP A 280 -19.62 -13.51 -2.62
CA ASP A 280 -20.16 -14.57 -3.50
C ASP A 280 -19.08 -15.02 -4.53
N ILE A 281 -18.33 -14.08 -5.13
CA ILE A 281 -17.20 -14.37 -6.02
C ILE A 281 -16.08 -15.15 -5.27
N ALA A 282 -15.82 -14.81 -4.01
CA ALA A 282 -14.79 -15.46 -3.22
C ALA A 282 -15.11 -16.93 -2.87
N GLU A 283 -16.39 -17.32 -2.90
CA GLU A 283 -16.84 -18.69 -2.68
C GLU A 283 -16.68 -19.59 -3.91
N LEU A 284 -16.53 -19.01 -5.11
CA LEU A 284 -16.35 -19.76 -6.34
C LEU A 284 -14.96 -20.43 -6.39
N GLU A 285 -14.92 -21.70 -6.80
CA GLU A 285 -13.70 -22.51 -6.73
C GLU A 285 -12.74 -22.21 -7.89
N THR A 286 -13.27 -22.10 -9.12
CA THR A 286 -12.46 -21.99 -10.33
C THR A 286 -12.34 -20.54 -10.84
N PHE A 287 -11.28 -20.28 -11.60
CA PHE A 287 -11.08 -18.99 -12.27
C PHE A 287 -12.17 -18.74 -13.32
N GLU A 288 -12.55 -19.77 -14.06
CA GLU A 288 -13.55 -19.72 -15.10
C GLU A 288 -14.93 -19.34 -14.53
N GLU A 289 -15.36 -19.95 -13.41
CA GLU A 289 -16.61 -19.59 -12.73
C GLU A 289 -16.63 -18.13 -12.30
N ARG A 290 -15.52 -17.62 -11.77
CA ARG A 290 -15.39 -16.21 -11.37
C ARG A 290 -15.50 -15.27 -12.57
N GLN A 291 -14.85 -15.61 -13.69
CA GLN A 291 -14.94 -14.80 -14.92
C GLN A 291 -16.35 -14.79 -15.49
N GLU A 292 -17.05 -15.92 -15.46
CA GLU A 292 -18.44 -16.02 -15.91
C GLU A 292 -19.35 -15.17 -15.02
N PHE A 293 -19.21 -15.29 -13.70
CA PHE A 293 -19.97 -14.51 -12.74
C PHE A 293 -19.74 -12.99 -12.89
N LEU A 294 -18.48 -12.55 -13.01
CA LEU A 294 -18.14 -11.14 -13.24
C LEU A 294 -18.81 -10.61 -14.51
N LYS A 295 -18.81 -11.41 -15.59
CA LYS A 295 -19.46 -11.05 -16.85
C LYS A 295 -20.97 -10.94 -16.71
N ASP A 296 -21.59 -11.84 -15.94
CA ASP A 296 -23.05 -11.84 -15.71
C ASP A 296 -23.51 -10.61 -14.94
N VAL A 297 -22.71 -10.15 -13.97
CA VAL A 297 -22.96 -8.90 -13.22
C VAL A 297 -22.44 -7.65 -13.93
N GLY A 298 -21.83 -7.79 -15.12
CA GLY A 298 -21.35 -6.68 -15.95
C GLY A 298 -20.06 -6.04 -15.47
N LEU A 299 -19.24 -6.74 -14.70
CA LEU A 299 -17.95 -6.28 -14.19
C LEU A 299 -16.80 -6.87 -15.02
N GLU A 300 -15.81 -6.06 -15.39
CA GLU A 300 -14.58 -6.51 -16.06
C GLU A 300 -13.58 -7.10 -15.07
N GLU A 301 -13.55 -6.58 -13.85
CA GLU A 301 -12.63 -6.98 -12.78
C GLU A 301 -13.37 -6.90 -11.44
N SER A 302 -12.99 -7.77 -10.49
CA SER A 302 -13.57 -7.74 -9.14
C SER A 302 -13.27 -6.42 -8.42
N GLY A 303 -14.19 -5.96 -7.59
CA GLY A 303 -14.01 -4.77 -6.75
C GLY A 303 -12.86 -4.92 -5.78
N VAL A 304 -12.61 -6.15 -5.28
CA VAL A 304 -11.46 -6.50 -4.44
C VAL A 304 -10.15 -6.26 -5.18
N ASN A 305 -9.99 -6.69 -6.42
CA ASN A 305 -8.77 -6.44 -7.19
C ASN A 305 -8.56 -4.95 -7.44
N ARG A 306 -9.63 -4.22 -7.80
CA ARG A 306 -9.58 -2.76 -7.96
C ARG A 306 -9.18 -2.07 -6.66
N LEU A 307 -9.70 -2.53 -5.51
CA LEU A 307 -9.35 -2.00 -4.19
C LEU A 307 -7.87 -2.23 -3.85
N ILE A 308 -7.33 -3.42 -4.13
CA ILE A 308 -5.91 -3.73 -3.90
C ILE A 308 -5.01 -2.80 -4.73
N LYS A 309 -5.32 -2.63 -6.02
CA LYS A 309 -4.57 -1.73 -6.91
C LYS A 309 -4.67 -0.26 -6.46
N ALA A 310 -5.87 0.18 -6.05
CA ALA A 310 -6.09 1.53 -5.53
C ALA A 310 -5.34 1.77 -4.21
N ALA A 311 -5.34 0.81 -3.28
CA ALA A 311 -4.58 0.89 -2.03
C ALA A 311 -3.06 0.96 -2.28
N TYR A 312 -2.54 0.18 -3.22
CA TYR A 312 -1.15 0.21 -3.62
C TYR A 312 -0.74 1.59 -4.17
N LYS A 313 -1.56 2.15 -5.06
CA LYS A 313 -1.38 3.50 -5.62
C LYS A 313 -1.52 4.59 -4.55
N LEU A 314 -2.47 4.44 -3.58
CA LEU A 314 -2.69 5.37 -2.48
C LEU A 314 -1.45 5.52 -1.59
N LEU A 315 -0.70 4.43 -1.41
CA LEU A 315 0.56 4.39 -0.67
C LEU A 315 1.75 4.96 -1.48
N ASP A 316 1.51 5.47 -2.70
CA ASP A 316 2.52 5.99 -3.62
C ASP A 316 3.57 4.92 -3.98
N LEU A 317 3.09 3.67 -4.15
CA LEU A 317 3.91 2.51 -4.49
C LEU A 317 3.86 2.23 -6.00
N GLU A 318 4.98 1.75 -6.50
CA GLU A 318 5.18 1.28 -7.87
C GLU A 318 5.97 -0.03 -7.86
N THR A 319 6.03 -0.70 -9.01
CA THR A 319 6.65 -2.02 -9.16
C THR A 319 7.71 -1.99 -10.25
N PHE A 320 8.94 -2.43 -9.93
CA PHE A 320 9.88 -2.86 -10.96
C PHE A 320 9.99 -4.39 -10.95
N ILE A 321 10.44 -4.99 -12.03
CA ILE A 321 10.44 -6.43 -12.23
C ILE A 321 11.85 -6.91 -12.53
N THR A 322 12.24 -8.03 -11.93
CA THR A 322 13.38 -8.82 -12.38
C THR A 322 12.85 -10.07 -13.07
N ALA A 323 13.27 -10.32 -14.31
CA ALA A 323 12.78 -11.44 -15.10
C ALA A 323 13.96 -12.31 -15.57
N GLY A 324 13.91 -13.61 -15.26
CA GLY A 324 14.94 -14.58 -15.64
C GLY A 324 14.38 -16.00 -15.65
N GLU A 325 15.20 -16.95 -16.13
CA GLU A 325 14.83 -18.38 -16.22
C GLU A 325 14.52 -19.01 -14.85
N VAL A 326 15.07 -18.45 -13.77
CA VAL A 326 14.85 -18.96 -12.40
C VAL A 326 13.51 -18.50 -11.87
N GLU A 327 13.21 -17.21 -12.02
CA GLU A 327 11.98 -16.60 -11.51
C GLU A 327 11.67 -15.27 -12.20
N VAL A 328 10.40 -14.87 -12.15
CA VAL A 328 9.94 -13.50 -12.37
C VAL A 328 9.51 -12.93 -11.02
N HIS A 329 10.14 -11.84 -10.60
CA HIS A 329 9.91 -11.26 -9.29
C HIS A 329 9.55 -9.78 -9.41
N ALA A 330 8.42 -9.40 -8.85
CA ALA A 330 7.96 -8.03 -8.75
C ALA A 330 8.43 -7.41 -7.42
N TRP A 331 9.03 -6.23 -7.48
CA TRP A 331 9.61 -5.53 -6.35
C TRP A 331 8.89 -4.22 -6.11
N THR A 332 8.39 -4.03 -4.90
CA THR A 332 7.72 -2.79 -4.49
C THR A 332 8.76 -1.69 -4.20
N TYR A 333 8.51 -0.49 -4.74
CA TYR A 333 9.29 0.70 -4.40
C TYR A 333 8.37 1.93 -4.32
N LYS A 334 8.86 2.99 -3.72
CA LYS A 334 8.12 4.25 -3.62
C LYS A 334 8.34 5.09 -4.88
N ARG A 335 7.28 5.60 -5.46
CA ARG A 335 7.32 6.45 -6.65
C ARG A 335 8.39 7.54 -6.53
N GLY A 336 9.12 7.77 -7.61
CA GLY A 336 10.20 8.76 -7.67
C GLY A 336 11.54 8.29 -7.11
N TRP A 337 11.64 7.02 -6.66
CA TRP A 337 12.92 6.47 -6.25
C TRP A 337 13.85 6.28 -7.44
N LYS A 338 15.17 6.44 -7.16
CA LYS A 338 16.23 6.25 -8.13
C LYS A 338 16.73 4.81 -8.12
N ALA A 339 17.40 4.41 -9.18
CA ALA A 339 17.92 3.06 -9.38
C ALA A 339 18.73 2.49 -8.20
N PRO A 340 19.62 3.23 -7.49
CA PRO A 340 20.30 2.70 -6.32
C PRO A 340 19.34 2.34 -5.18
N GLN A 341 18.31 3.15 -4.91
CA GLN A 341 17.32 2.89 -3.87
C GLN A 341 16.50 1.64 -4.20
N CYS A 342 16.10 1.48 -5.48
CA CYS A 342 15.42 0.28 -5.95
C CYS A 342 16.30 -0.97 -5.88
N ALA A 343 17.61 -0.85 -6.18
CA ALA A 343 18.55 -1.94 -5.95
C ALA A 343 18.63 -2.35 -4.47
N GLY A 344 18.51 -1.37 -3.56
CA GLY A 344 18.45 -1.58 -2.11
C GLY A 344 17.25 -2.41 -1.64
N VAL A 345 16.14 -2.38 -2.39
CA VAL A 345 14.97 -3.23 -2.11
C VAL A 345 15.32 -4.72 -2.23
N ILE A 346 16.17 -5.08 -3.19
CA ILE A 346 16.63 -6.46 -3.36
C ILE A 346 17.63 -6.83 -2.26
N HIS A 347 18.63 -5.98 -2.06
CA HIS A 347 19.64 -6.17 -1.01
C HIS A 347 20.39 -4.86 -0.72
N THR A 348 20.68 -4.59 0.55
CA THR A 348 21.40 -3.37 0.96
C THR A 348 22.80 -3.23 0.32
N ASP A 349 23.46 -4.33 0.00
CA ASP A 349 24.74 -4.31 -0.67
C ASP A 349 24.62 -3.89 -2.15
N PHE A 350 23.47 -4.14 -2.79
CA PHE A 350 23.21 -3.66 -4.16
C PHE A 350 23.09 -2.13 -4.20
N GLU A 351 22.49 -1.53 -3.17
CA GLU A 351 22.45 -0.07 -3.05
C GLU A 351 23.85 0.52 -2.84
N LYS A 352 24.59 -0.03 -1.85
CA LYS A 352 25.94 0.46 -1.49
C LYS A 352 26.95 0.32 -2.63
N GLY A 353 26.93 -0.85 -3.28
CA GLY A 353 27.83 -1.19 -4.38
C GLY A 353 27.30 -0.82 -5.77
N PHE A 354 26.21 -0.08 -5.89
CA PHE A 354 25.54 0.23 -7.15
C PHE A 354 26.50 0.88 -8.16
N ILE A 355 26.61 0.27 -9.35
CA ILE A 355 27.38 0.79 -10.47
C ILE A 355 26.43 1.38 -11.53
N ARG A 356 25.53 0.56 -12.03
CA ARG A 356 24.55 0.90 -13.08
C ARG A 356 23.43 -0.13 -13.11
N ALA A 357 22.31 0.19 -13.77
CA ALA A 357 21.24 -0.73 -14.06
C ALA A 357 21.07 -0.92 -15.58
N GLN A 358 20.77 -2.12 -16.01
CA GLN A 358 20.21 -2.38 -17.33
C GLN A 358 18.70 -2.33 -17.18
N VAL A 359 18.04 -1.55 -18.03
CA VAL A 359 16.60 -1.29 -17.98
C VAL A 359 15.98 -1.61 -19.33
N ILE A 360 14.90 -2.39 -19.32
CA ILE A 360 14.09 -2.69 -20.48
C ILE A 360 12.64 -2.30 -20.11
N LYS A 361 11.95 -1.62 -21.02
CA LYS A 361 10.53 -1.34 -20.83
C LYS A 361 9.72 -2.62 -21.04
N TYR A 362 8.68 -2.81 -20.21
CA TYR A 362 7.83 -3.99 -20.29
C TYR A 362 7.29 -4.23 -21.71
N GLU A 363 6.78 -3.20 -22.37
CA GLU A 363 6.21 -3.26 -23.72
C GLU A 363 7.25 -3.73 -24.75
N ASP A 364 8.51 -3.29 -24.60
CA ASP A 364 9.59 -3.71 -25.49
C ASP A 364 9.94 -5.18 -25.25
N PHE A 365 9.97 -5.64 -24.00
CA PHE A 365 10.24 -7.04 -23.68
C PHE A 365 9.16 -7.96 -24.26
N ILE A 366 7.88 -7.59 -24.12
CA ILE A 366 6.75 -8.34 -24.70
C ILE A 366 6.84 -8.36 -26.22
N LYS A 367 7.13 -7.22 -26.85
CA LYS A 367 7.21 -7.09 -28.31
C LYS A 367 8.32 -7.93 -28.94
N TYR A 368 9.49 -7.98 -28.32
CA TYR A 368 10.67 -8.65 -28.86
C TYR A 368 10.86 -10.07 -28.28
N GLY A 369 10.21 -10.43 -27.21
CA GLY A 369 10.13 -11.78 -26.65
C GLY A 369 11.37 -12.26 -25.90
N SER A 370 12.47 -11.52 -25.89
CA SER A 370 13.68 -11.88 -25.13
C SER A 370 14.60 -10.69 -24.91
N GLU A 371 15.41 -10.73 -23.84
CA GLU A 371 16.42 -9.72 -23.56
C GLU A 371 17.44 -9.54 -24.71
N SER A 372 17.86 -10.65 -25.35
CA SER A 372 18.79 -10.59 -26.48
C SER A 372 18.22 -9.85 -27.67
N ALA A 373 16.94 -10.11 -28.03
CA ALA A 373 16.28 -9.42 -29.14
C ALA A 373 16.05 -7.93 -28.84
N VAL A 374 15.70 -7.58 -27.58
CA VAL A 374 15.60 -6.17 -27.14
C VAL A 374 16.96 -5.48 -27.24
N ARG A 375 18.04 -6.15 -26.84
CA ARG A 375 19.41 -5.62 -26.92
C ARG A 375 19.85 -5.40 -28.37
N GLU A 376 19.58 -6.34 -29.27
CA GLU A 376 19.86 -6.21 -30.71
C GLU A 376 19.05 -5.06 -31.34
N ALA A 377 17.84 -4.81 -30.86
CA ALA A 377 17.02 -3.68 -31.28
C ALA A 377 17.49 -2.33 -30.70
N GLY A 378 18.50 -2.32 -29.79
CA GLY A 378 19.02 -1.09 -29.16
C GLY A 378 18.11 -0.50 -28.08
N LEU A 379 17.15 -1.27 -27.57
CA LEU A 379 16.14 -0.84 -26.58
C LEU A 379 16.48 -1.26 -25.15
N LEU A 380 17.64 -1.92 -24.93
CA LEU A 380 18.20 -2.13 -23.61
C LEU A 380 19.01 -0.90 -23.20
N HIS A 381 18.51 -0.16 -22.23
CA HIS A 381 19.15 1.06 -21.73
C HIS A 381 20.09 0.75 -20.57
N VAL A 382 21.20 1.48 -20.48
CA VAL A 382 22.14 1.40 -19.36
C VAL A 382 22.07 2.69 -18.57
N GLU A 383 21.51 2.62 -17.38
CA GLU A 383 21.15 3.76 -16.57
C GLU A 383 22.06 3.91 -15.33
N GLY A 384 22.32 5.16 -14.96
CA GLY A 384 23.16 5.53 -13.82
C GLY A 384 22.35 5.78 -12.53
N LYS A 385 23.07 6.35 -11.55
CA LYS A 385 22.52 6.61 -10.19
C LYS A 385 21.34 7.58 -10.16
N GLU A 386 21.21 8.46 -11.15
CA GLU A 386 20.18 9.49 -11.20
C GLU A 386 18.90 9.03 -11.91
N TYR A 387 18.90 7.84 -12.46
CA TYR A 387 17.72 7.29 -13.13
C TYR A 387 16.57 7.11 -12.15
N VAL A 388 15.44 7.75 -12.44
CA VAL A 388 14.17 7.59 -11.71
C VAL A 388 13.44 6.41 -12.32
N VAL A 389 13.29 5.34 -11.52
CA VAL A 389 12.64 4.09 -11.96
C VAL A 389 11.18 4.35 -12.29
N GLN A 390 10.69 3.69 -13.33
CA GLN A 390 9.31 3.78 -13.78
C GLN A 390 8.57 2.47 -13.50
N ASP A 391 7.26 2.54 -13.25
CA ASP A 391 6.45 1.36 -13.03
C ASP A 391 6.51 0.40 -14.22
N GLY A 392 6.77 -0.88 -13.94
CA GLY A 392 6.94 -1.93 -14.96
C GLY A 392 8.32 -2.02 -15.58
N ASP A 393 9.30 -1.22 -15.17
CA ASP A 393 10.68 -1.37 -15.64
C ASP A 393 11.19 -2.78 -15.32
N ILE A 394 11.73 -3.48 -16.33
CA ILE A 394 12.46 -4.74 -16.14
C ILE A 394 13.92 -4.39 -15.93
N MET A 395 14.45 -4.74 -14.75
CA MET A 395 15.75 -4.24 -14.30
C MET A 395 16.74 -5.35 -13.98
N HIS A 396 17.99 -5.13 -14.37
CA HIS A 396 19.13 -5.92 -13.91
C HIS A 396 20.21 -4.99 -13.33
N PHE A 397 20.52 -5.16 -12.04
CA PHE A 397 21.46 -4.30 -11.33
C PHE A 397 22.89 -4.85 -11.39
N LEU A 398 23.83 -3.98 -11.73
CA LEU A 398 25.26 -4.24 -11.70
C LEU A 398 25.86 -3.52 -10.49
N PHE A 399 26.47 -4.26 -9.60
CA PHE A 399 27.05 -3.75 -8.36
C PHE A 399 28.38 -4.41 -8.06
N ASN A 400 29.19 -3.77 -7.22
CA ASN A 400 30.43 -4.31 -6.70
C ASN A 400 30.47 -4.11 -5.18
N VAL A 401 30.74 -5.18 -4.44
CA VAL A 401 30.80 -5.20 -2.96
C VAL A 401 32.23 -5.48 -2.54
#